data_2c5409a19b4c26b7dcdee9903a7ed987
#
_entry.id   2c5409a19b4c26b7dcdee9903a7ed987
#
_cell.length_a   1.000
_cell.length_b   1.000
_cell.length_c   1.000
_cell.angle_alpha   90.00
_cell.angle_beta   90.00
_cell.angle_gamma   90.00
#
_symmetry.space_group_name_H-M   'P 1'
#
loop_
_entity.id
_entity.type
_entity.pdbx_description
1 polymer ?
#
loop_
_entity_poly.entity_id
_entity_poly.type
_entity_poly.pdbx_seq_one_letter_code
_entity_poly.pdbx_strand_id
1 'polypeptide(L)'
;MLSKGLTDKKIQKIIAGLDQDVSYIFEARKFLNKNRYNKDELKEIKHHIKKLKALFLNKSFEPNFLEVEKALVDRLTNDKWLNVLDEILSAVEKENRSAKIHSVVSESVMPVRIVANFLTKIDRKLKPTTYYNEELDRLGFGAEIIYQYIRCYDKRVKRRTIKDALILVKSTKK
;
A
#
# COMPACT_ATOMS: atom_id res chain seq x y z
N MET A 1 -14.45 15.56 -30.83
CA MET A 1 -14.22 17.01 -30.79
C MET A 1 -13.55 17.34 -29.47
N LEU A 2 -12.25 17.55 -29.48
CA LEU A 2 -11.49 18.10 -28.35
C LEU A 2 -11.95 19.55 -28.14
N SER A 3 -12.17 19.95 -26.90
CA SER A 3 -12.66 21.29 -26.58
C SER A 3 -11.79 22.36 -27.23
N LYS A 4 -12.42 23.27 -27.95
CA LYS A 4 -11.78 24.44 -28.56
C LYS A 4 -10.91 25.17 -27.51
N GLY A 5 -9.57 25.06 -27.62
CA GLY A 5 -8.63 25.77 -26.73
C GLY A 5 -7.43 24.99 -26.22
N LEU A 6 -7.37 23.68 -26.43
CA LEU A 6 -6.17 22.88 -26.10
C LEU A 6 -5.37 22.64 -27.38
N THR A 7 -4.21 23.28 -27.50
CA THR A 7 -3.26 23.01 -28.59
C THR A 7 -2.57 21.68 -28.30
N ASP A 8 -2.18 20.93 -29.36
CA ASP A 8 -1.47 19.64 -29.22
C ASP A 8 -0.24 19.75 -28.30
N LYS A 9 0.49 20.87 -28.37
CA LYS A 9 1.64 21.15 -27.51
C LYS A 9 1.25 21.25 -26.01
N LYS A 10 0.07 21.77 -25.72
CA LYS A 10 -0.45 21.89 -24.36
C LYS A 10 -0.90 20.52 -23.83
N ILE A 11 -1.53 19.73 -24.69
CA ILE A 11 -1.93 18.34 -24.40
C ILE A 11 -0.70 17.50 -24.11
N GLN A 12 0.34 17.54 -24.93
CA GLN A 12 1.59 16.81 -24.73
C GLN A 12 2.26 17.18 -23.41
N LYS A 13 2.33 18.47 -23.06
CA LYS A 13 2.90 18.91 -21.79
C LYS A 13 2.11 18.39 -20.58
N ILE A 14 0.79 18.33 -20.69
CA ILE A 14 -0.06 17.80 -19.63
C ILE A 14 0.09 16.28 -19.49
N ILE A 15 0.20 15.55 -20.61
CA ILE A 15 0.46 14.10 -20.62
C ILE A 15 1.82 13.81 -19.98
N ALA A 16 2.89 14.54 -20.35
CA ALA A 16 4.21 14.38 -19.76
C ALA A 16 4.22 14.61 -18.23
N GLY A 17 3.49 15.63 -17.75
CA GLY A 17 3.32 15.86 -16.31
C GLY A 17 2.55 14.73 -15.62
N LEU A 18 1.51 14.20 -16.25
CA LEU A 18 0.76 13.05 -15.74
C LEU A 18 1.63 11.80 -15.65
N ASP A 19 2.43 11.54 -16.69
CA ASP A 19 3.35 10.39 -16.71
C ASP A 19 4.39 10.51 -15.61
N GLN A 20 4.92 11.69 -15.35
CA GLN A 20 5.87 11.94 -14.26
C GLN A 20 5.23 11.67 -12.89
N ASP A 21 4.03 12.19 -12.63
CA ASP A 21 3.34 12.01 -11.34
C ASP A 21 2.99 10.55 -11.08
N VAL A 22 2.51 9.83 -12.10
CA VAL A 22 2.11 8.43 -11.98
C VAL A 22 3.32 7.51 -11.88
N SER A 23 4.37 7.71 -12.69
CA SER A 23 5.59 6.91 -12.62
C SER A 23 6.27 7.06 -11.25
N TYR A 24 6.36 8.27 -10.72
CA TYR A 24 6.91 8.52 -9.39
C TYR A 24 6.17 7.72 -8.30
N ILE A 25 4.84 7.65 -8.35
CA ILE A 25 4.07 6.87 -7.38
C ILE A 25 4.40 5.37 -7.48
N PHE A 26 4.54 4.84 -8.69
CA PHE A 26 4.87 3.43 -8.88
C PHE A 26 6.31 3.10 -8.49
N GLU A 27 7.26 3.98 -8.75
CA GLU A 27 8.66 3.84 -8.32
C GLU A 27 8.80 3.92 -6.81
N ALA A 28 8.18 4.92 -6.17
CA ALA A 28 8.14 5.04 -4.72
C ALA A 28 7.57 3.76 -4.06
N ARG A 29 6.55 3.16 -4.67
CA ARG A 29 5.98 1.89 -4.20
C ARG A 29 6.92 0.72 -4.34
N LYS A 30 7.63 0.60 -5.48
CA LYS A 30 8.64 -0.45 -5.65
C LYS A 30 9.69 -0.36 -4.55
N PHE A 31 10.14 0.86 -4.25
CA PHE A 31 11.09 1.11 -3.18
C PHE A 31 10.53 0.71 -1.81
N LEU A 32 9.33 1.16 -1.48
CA LEU A 32 8.66 0.82 -0.22
C LEU A 32 8.40 -0.69 -0.08
N ASN A 33 7.97 -1.35 -1.16
CA ASN A 33 7.71 -2.78 -1.14
C ASN A 33 9.00 -3.61 -1.02
N LYS A 34 10.11 -3.13 -1.59
CA LYS A 34 11.43 -3.78 -1.45
C LYS A 34 11.95 -3.76 -0.01
N ASN A 35 11.58 -2.72 0.75
CA ASN A 35 12.04 -2.52 2.13
C ASN A 35 10.99 -2.98 3.17
N ARG A 36 9.91 -3.62 2.76
CA ARG A 36 8.92 -4.20 3.67
C ARG A 36 9.24 -5.64 3.97
N TYR A 37 9.10 -5.99 5.25
CA TYR A 37 9.12 -7.38 5.66
C TYR A 37 8.02 -8.16 4.92
N ASN A 38 8.39 -9.33 4.43
CA ASN A 38 7.44 -10.28 3.88
C ASN A 38 6.46 -10.70 4.99
N LYS A 39 5.20 -10.97 4.62
CA LYS A 39 4.16 -11.41 5.57
C LYS A 39 4.55 -12.67 6.34
N ASP A 40 5.32 -13.55 5.71
CA ASP A 40 5.78 -14.79 6.35
C ASP A 40 6.94 -14.49 7.33
N GLU A 41 7.85 -13.58 7.00
CA GLU A 41 8.87 -13.05 7.93
C GLU A 41 8.23 -12.40 9.17
N LEU A 42 7.18 -11.60 8.98
CA LEU A 42 6.45 -10.99 10.10
C LEU A 42 5.74 -12.02 10.99
N LYS A 43 5.23 -13.11 10.41
CA LYS A 43 4.67 -14.23 11.19
C LYS A 43 5.73 -14.96 11.99
N GLU A 44 6.89 -15.16 11.38
CA GLU A 44 8.03 -15.81 11.99
C GLU A 44 8.58 -14.99 13.17
N ILE A 45 8.79 -13.70 12.97
CA ILE A 45 9.16 -12.74 14.02
C ILE A 45 8.14 -12.80 15.17
N LYS A 46 6.84 -12.72 14.86
CA LYS A 46 5.77 -12.82 15.86
C LYS A 46 5.83 -14.13 16.65
N HIS A 47 6.10 -15.24 15.98
CA HIS A 47 6.21 -16.54 16.61
C HIS A 47 7.40 -16.60 17.58
N HIS A 48 8.56 -16.12 17.17
CA HIS A 48 9.76 -16.06 18.02
C HIS A 48 9.58 -15.14 19.23
N ILE A 49 8.98 -13.97 19.06
CA ILE A 49 8.68 -13.07 20.19
C ILE A 49 7.76 -13.74 21.19
N LYS A 50 6.71 -14.44 20.74
CA LYS A 50 5.80 -15.17 21.63
C LYS A 50 6.51 -16.29 22.40
N LYS A 51 7.43 -17.03 21.73
CA LYS A 51 8.25 -18.05 22.40
C LYS A 51 9.15 -17.43 23.45
N LEU A 52 9.86 -16.35 23.12
CA LEU A 52 10.71 -15.63 24.07
C LEU A 52 9.88 -15.14 25.27
N LYS A 53 8.73 -14.53 25.01
CA LYS A 53 7.84 -14.08 26.09
C LYS A 53 7.40 -15.22 27.01
N ALA A 54 7.07 -16.38 26.45
CA ALA A 54 6.71 -17.56 27.23
C ALA A 54 7.88 -18.06 28.10
N LEU A 55 9.12 -18.02 27.61
CA LEU A 55 10.31 -18.36 28.38
C LEU A 55 10.54 -17.39 29.53
N PHE A 56 10.38 -16.08 29.33
CA PHE A 56 10.51 -15.07 30.39
C PHE A 56 9.41 -15.14 31.44
N LEU A 57 8.21 -15.59 31.06
CA LEU A 57 7.09 -15.79 31.99
C LEU A 57 7.23 -17.09 32.81
N ASN A 58 7.92 -18.09 32.28
CA ASN A 58 8.24 -19.31 33.00
C ASN A 58 9.39 -19.03 33.99
N LYS A 59 9.07 -18.98 35.26
CA LYS A 59 10.03 -18.73 36.36
C LYS A 59 11.18 -19.74 36.45
N SER A 60 11.14 -20.83 35.67
CA SER A 60 12.21 -21.83 35.57
C SER A 60 13.36 -21.41 34.64
N PHE A 61 13.24 -20.27 33.97
CA PHE A 61 14.33 -19.73 33.17
C PHE A 61 15.20 -18.85 34.06
N GLU A 62 16.12 -19.46 34.80
CA GLU A 62 17.29 -18.75 35.33
C GLU A 62 18.34 -18.72 34.22
N PRO A 63 18.58 -17.56 33.61
CA PRO A 63 19.62 -17.44 32.59
C PRO A 63 20.98 -17.62 33.26
N ASN A 64 21.61 -18.78 33.07
CA ASN A 64 23.06 -18.93 33.30
C ASN A 64 23.83 -18.15 32.23
N PHE A 65 23.73 -16.83 32.29
CA PHE A 65 24.45 -15.95 31.37
C PHE A 65 25.92 -15.89 31.82
N LEU A 66 26.82 -16.05 30.85
CA LEU A 66 28.24 -15.79 30.99
C LEU A 66 28.44 -14.30 31.42
N GLU A 67 29.52 -14.02 32.13
CA GLU A 67 29.78 -12.73 32.82
C GLU A 67 29.63 -11.47 31.98
N VAL A 68 29.77 -11.57 30.66
CA VAL A 68 29.57 -10.42 29.74
C VAL A 68 28.10 -9.99 29.66
N GLU A 69 27.18 -10.91 29.89
CA GLU A 69 25.74 -10.65 29.84
C GLU A 69 25.20 -10.16 31.16
N LYS A 70 25.88 -10.42 32.28
CA LYS A 70 25.53 -9.89 33.60
C LYS A 70 25.44 -8.37 33.59
N ALA A 71 26.40 -7.68 32.96
CA ALA A 71 26.41 -6.21 32.88
C ALA A 71 25.24 -5.64 32.05
N LEU A 72 24.69 -6.40 31.10
CA LEU A 72 23.51 -6.04 30.32
C LEU A 72 22.21 -6.41 31.04
N VAL A 73 22.19 -7.57 31.73
CA VAL A 73 21.03 -8.10 32.44
C VAL A 73 20.78 -7.31 33.74
N ASP A 74 21.81 -6.88 34.46
CA ASP A 74 21.67 -6.03 35.66
C ASP A 74 20.99 -4.66 35.38
N ARG A 75 20.90 -4.26 34.11
CA ARG A 75 20.21 -3.03 33.71
C ARG A 75 18.75 -3.22 33.28
N LEU A 76 18.31 -4.45 32.99
CA LEU A 76 16.98 -4.74 32.51
C LEU A 76 16.36 -5.83 33.40
N THR A 77 15.46 -5.44 34.29
CA THR A 77 14.62 -6.39 35.03
C THR A 77 13.74 -7.20 34.05
N ASN A 78 13.29 -8.41 34.43
CA ASN A 78 12.40 -9.24 33.62
C ASN A 78 11.17 -8.47 33.14
N ASP A 79 10.64 -7.56 33.95
CA ASP A 79 9.49 -6.71 33.58
C ASP A 79 9.83 -5.74 32.44
N LYS A 80 11.05 -5.22 32.41
CA LYS A 80 11.49 -4.34 31.32
C LYS A 80 11.65 -5.11 30.02
N TRP A 81 12.15 -6.35 30.05
CA TRP A 81 12.21 -7.21 28.88
C TRP A 81 10.84 -7.58 28.35
N LEU A 82 9.88 -7.90 29.23
CA LEU A 82 8.50 -8.19 28.85
C LEU A 82 7.85 -6.97 28.18
N ASN A 83 8.07 -5.77 28.70
CA ASN A 83 7.57 -4.54 28.10
C ASN A 83 8.16 -4.29 26.71
N VAL A 84 9.47 -4.46 26.53
CA VAL A 84 10.13 -4.33 25.22
C VAL A 84 9.57 -5.37 24.21
N LEU A 85 9.38 -6.62 24.63
CA LEU A 85 8.78 -7.64 23.78
C LEU A 85 7.33 -7.31 23.38
N ASP A 86 6.55 -6.71 24.29
CA ASP A 86 5.19 -6.26 24.01
C ASP A 86 5.15 -5.06 23.05
N GLU A 87 6.08 -4.12 23.18
CA GLU A 87 6.23 -3.01 22.24
C GLU A 87 6.60 -3.51 20.83
N ILE A 88 7.57 -4.43 20.73
CA ILE A 88 7.96 -5.04 19.44
C ILE A 88 6.78 -5.83 18.86
N LEU A 89 6.08 -6.61 19.67
CA LEU A 89 4.92 -7.38 19.22
C LEU A 89 3.81 -6.46 18.70
N SER A 90 3.54 -5.35 19.39
CA SER A 90 2.57 -4.33 18.98
C SER A 90 2.97 -3.69 17.66
N ALA A 91 4.27 -3.36 17.49
CA ALA A 91 4.79 -2.81 16.23
C ALA A 91 4.64 -3.80 15.07
N VAL A 92 4.98 -5.08 15.28
CA VAL A 92 4.82 -6.16 14.27
C VAL A 92 3.34 -6.36 13.91
N GLU A 93 2.43 -6.29 14.88
CA GLU A 93 0.99 -6.41 14.62
C GLU A 93 0.43 -5.21 13.86
N LYS A 94 0.91 -4.01 14.16
CA LYS A 94 0.56 -2.79 13.44
C LYS A 94 1.03 -2.88 11.98
N GLU A 95 2.26 -3.35 11.75
CA GLU A 95 2.82 -3.56 10.42
C GLU A 95 2.05 -4.64 9.65
N ASN A 96 1.67 -5.75 10.29
CA ASN A 96 0.83 -6.80 9.69
C ASN A 96 -0.58 -6.29 9.32
N ARG A 97 -1.18 -5.41 10.12
CA ARG A 97 -2.46 -4.77 9.78
C ARG A 97 -2.29 -3.82 8.61
N SER A 98 -1.23 -3.04 8.60
CA SER A 98 -0.87 -2.15 7.50
C SER A 98 -0.63 -2.93 6.20
N ALA A 99 0.05 -4.07 6.26
CA ALA A 99 0.26 -4.96 5.11
C ALA A 99 -1.04 -5.56 4.55
N LYS A 100 -2.07 -5.80 5.38
CA LYS A 100 -3.41 -6.24 4.93
C LYS A 100 -4.19 -5.16 4.19
N ILE A 101 -3.94 -3.90 4.47
CA ILE A 101 -4.64 -2.74 3.86
C ILE A 101 -4.12 -2.48 2.44
N HIS A 102 -2.94 -2.97 2.08
CA HIS A 102 -2.33 -2.79 0.76
C HIS A 102 -2.78 -3.88 -0.24
N SER A 103 -4.08 -3.95 -0.50
CA SER A 103 -4.59 -4.67 -1.66
C SER A 103 -4.24 -3.91 -2.94
N VAL A 104 -4.19 -4.62 -4.08
CA VAL A 104 -3.98 -3.98 -5.40
C VAL A 104 -4.98 -2.84 -5.62
N VAL A 105 -6.19 -2.94 -5.05
CA VAL A 105 -7.23 -1.90 -5.09
C VAL A 105 -6.76 -0.65 -4.33
N SER A 106 -6.33 -0.79 -3.07
CA SER A 106 -5.89 0.37 -2.26
C SER A 106 -4.64 1.04 -2.84
N GLU A 107 -3.75 0.24 -3.40
CA GLU A 107 -2.58 0.73 -4.11
C GLU A 107 -2.95 1.52 -5.38
N SER A 108 -4.03 1.16 -6.04
CA SER A 108 -4.49 1.82 -7.27
C SER A 108 -5.27 3.11 -7.02
N VAL A 109 -5.76 3.38 -5.80
CA VAL A 109 -6.63 4.53 -5.51
C VAL A 109 -5.99 5.86 -5.91
N MET A 110 -4.72 6.08 -5.51
CA MET A 110 -4.04 7.35 -5.81
C MET A 110 -3.79 7.55 -7.31
N PRO A 111 -3.18 6.59 -8.05
CA PRO A 111 -3.04 6.70 -9.51
C PRO A 111 -4.39 6.88 -10.22
N VAL A 112 -5.41 6.10 -9.84
CA VAL A 112 -6.76 6.22 -10.40
C VAL A 112 -7.33 7.62 -10.17
N ARG A 113 -7.16 8.18 -8.97
CA ARG A 113 -7.61 9.54 -8.65
C ARG A 113 -6.95 10.62 -9.52
N ILE A 114 -5.62 10.50 -9.70
CA ILE A 114 -4.85 11.46 -10.52
C ILE A 114 -5.33 11.41 -11.97
N VAL A 115 -5.40 10.22 -12.57
CA VAL A 115 -5.82 10.05 -13.96
C VAL A 115 -7.28 10.44 -14.14
N ALA A 116 -8.17 10.10 -13.21
CA ALA A 116 -9.59 10.48 -13.25
C ALA A 116 -9.78 12.00 -13.21
N ASN A 117 -9.05 12.70 -12.35
CA ASN A 117 -9.09 14.16 -12.28
C ASN A 117 -8.55 14.79 -13.57
N PHE A 118 -7.49 14.22 -14.12
CA PHE A 118 -6.91 14.67 -15.38
C PHE A 118 -7.90 14.52 -16.55
N LEU A 119 -8.50 13.34 -16.73
CA LEU A 119 -9.49 13.11 -17.78
C LEU A 119 -10.69 14.07 -17.67
N THR A 120 -11.18 14.28 -16.46
CA THR A 120 -12.31 15.19 -16.20
C THR A 120 -11.98 16.65 -16.53
N LYS A 121 -10.70 17.06 -16.37
CA LYS A 121 -10.23 18.40 -16.72
C LYS A 121 -10.09 18.60 -18.23
N ILE A 122 -9.70 17.54 -18.97
CA ILE A 122 -9.59 17.61 -20.44
C ILE A 122 -10.98 17.71 -21.07
N ASP A 123 -11.85 16.77 -20.73
CA ASP A 123 -13.22 16.75 -21.23
C ASP A 123 -14.15 16.12 -20.18
N ARG A 124 -15.23 16.82 -19.84
CA ARG A 124 -16.25 16.30 -18.90
C ARG A 124 -16.87 14.98 -19.35
N LYS A 125 -16.91 14.71 -20.66
CA LYS A 125 -17.39 13.45 -21.23
C LYS A 125 -16.49 12.26 -20.90
N LEU A 126 -15.21 12.50 -20.60
CA LEU A 126 -14.25 11.49 -20.18
C LEU A 126 -14.30 11.20 -18.68
N LYS A 127 -15.22 11.84 -17.94
CA LYS A 127 -15.38 11.60 -16.50
C LYS A 127 -15.62 10.12 -16.24
N PRO A 128 -14.78 9.44 -15.47
CA PRO A 128 -14.91 8.02 -15.25
C PRO A 128 -16.12 7.72 -14.37
N THR A 129 -16.85 6.67 -14.75
CA THR A 129 -17.96 6.11 -13.99
C THR A 129 -17.52 4.84 -13.26
N THR A 130 -18.30 4.44 -12.26
CA THR A 130 -18.10 3.14 -11.57
C THR A 130 -18.84 2.01 -12.27
N TYR A 131 -19.37 2.24 -13.47
CA TYR A 131 -20.03 1.21 -14.27
C TYR A 131 -19.03 0.12 -14.66
N TYR A 132 -19.42 -1.11 -14.42
CA TYR A 132 -18.68 -2.31 -14.79
C TYR A 132 -19.66 -3.42 -15.16
N ASN A 133 -19.53 -3.95 -16.36
CA ASN A 133 -20.27 -5.12 -16.80
C ASN A 133 -19.41 -6.36 -16.52
N GLU A 134 -19.87 -7.21 -15.60
CA GLU A 134 -19.13 -8.40 -15.16
C GLU A 134 -19.09 -9.48 -16.24
N GLU A 135 -20.16 -9.66 -17.01
CA GLU A 135 -20.24 -10.67 -18.07
C GLU A 135 -19.27 -10.39 -19.22
N LEU A 136 -19.16 -9.11 -19.59
CA LEU A 136 -18.31 -8.68 -20.69
C LEU A 136 -16.93 -8.21 -20.23
N ASP A 137 -16.66 -8.23 -18.93
CA ASP A 137 -15.45 -7.63 -18.30
C ASP A 137 -15.14 -6.22 -18.88
N ARG A 138 -16.15 -5.34 -18.91
CA ARG A 138 -16.05 -4.01 -19.51
C ARG A 138 -16.34 -2.89 -18.52
N LEU A 139 -15.52 -1.85 -18.60
CA LEU A 139 -15.72 -0.59 -17.88
C LEU A 139 -16.41 0.45 -18.77
N GLY A 140 -16.95 1.51 -18.15
CA GLY A 140 -17.33 2.70 -18.89
C GLY A 140 -16.11 3.38 -19.51
N PHE A 141 -16.30 4.13 -20.61
CA PHE A 141 -15.22 4.63 -21.47
C PHE A 141 -14.08 5.33 -20.72
N GLY A 142 -14.39 6.30 -19.85
CA GLY A 142 -13.36 7.00 -19.06
C GLY A 142 -12.61 6.07 -18.08
N ALA A 143 -13.28 5.08 -17.50
CA ALA A 143 -12.67 4.11 -16.62
C ALA A 143 -11.81 3.10 -17.39
N GLU A 144 -12.16 2.75 -18.62
CA GLU A 144 -11.36 1.90 -19.49
C GLU A 144 -10.04 2.60 -19.88
N ILE A 145 -10.05 3.90 -20.15
CA ILE A 145 -8.82 4.68 -20.38
C ILE A 145 -7.91 4.60 -19.16
N ILE A 146 -8.47 4.78 -17.96
CA ILE A 146 -7.70 4.66 -16.70
C ILE A 146 -7.09 3.26 -16.58
N TYR A 147 -7.86 2.21 -16.86
CA TYR A 147 -7.40 0.84 -16.82
C TYR A 147 -6.21 0.61 -17.75
N GLN A 148 -6.35 0.98 -19.02
CA GLN A 148 -5.29 0.79 -20.01
C GLN A 148 -4.02 1.55 -19.62
N TYR A 149 -4.16 2.77 -19.14
CA TYR A 149 -3.04 3.60 -18.72
C TYR A 149 -2.33 3.01 -17.48
N ILE A 150 -3.06 2.68 -16.41
CA ILE A 150 -2.45 2.17 -15.17
C ILE A 150 -1.84 0.78 -15.38
N ARG A 151 -2.42 -0.05 -16.25
CA ARG A 151 -1.88 -1.37 -16.57
C ARG A 151 -0.50 -1.33 -17.23
N CYS A 152 -0.14 -0.24 -17.87
CA CYS A 152 1.22 -0.04 -18.38
C CYS A 152 2.27 -0.03 -17.25
N TYR A 153 1.90 0.44 -16.06
CA TYR A 153 2.79 0.51 -14.90
C TYR A 153 2.65 -0.71 -13.96
N ASP A 154 1.45 -1.26 -13.82
CA ASP A 154 1.19 -2.42 -12.95
C ASP A 154 0.26 -3.44 -13.63
N LYS A 155 0.87 -4.52 -14.14
CA LYS A 155 0.16 -5.61 -14.83
C LYS A 155 -0.80 -6.41 -13.95
N ARG A 156 -0.70 -6.28 -12.60
CA ARG A 156 -1.60 -6.95 -11.65
C ARG A 156 -2.99 -6.32 -11.63
N VAL A 157 -3.10 -5.07 -12.10
CA VAL A 157 -4.35 -4.33 -12.12
C VAL A 157 -5.32 -4.96 -13.11
N LYS A 158 -6.54 -5.26 -12.62
CA LYS A 158 -7.67 -5.76 -13.41
C LYS A 158 -8.73 -4.66 -13.54
N ARG A 159 -9.67 -4.80 -14.50
CA ARG A 159 -10.78 -3.84 -14.66
C ARG A 159 -11.59 -3.68 -13.38
N ARG A 160 -11.90 -4.79 -12.69
CA ARG A 160 -12.57 -4.77 -11.38
C ARG A 160 -11.80 -3.94 -10.35
N THR A 161 -10.46 -4.01 -10.35
CA THR A 161 -9.60 -3.19 -9.48
C THR A 161 -9.83 -1.69 -9.71
N ILE A 162 -9.97 -1.26 -10.97
CA ILE A 162 -10.24 0.14 -11.31
C ILE A 162 -11.64 0.57 -10.84
N LYS A 163 -12.68 -0.28 -11.06
CA LYS A 163 -14.02 -0.02 -10.51
C LYS A 163 -13.97 0.22 -9.00
N ASP A 164 -13.36 -0.71 -8.26
CA ASP A 164 -13.30 -0.67 -6.81
C ASP A 164 -12.50 0.55 -6.31
N ALA A 165 -11.38 0.87 -6.96
CA ALA A 165 -10.60 2.08 -6.67
C ALA A 165 -11.39 3.37 -6.95
N LEU A 166 -12.18 3.43 -8.02
CA LEU A 166 -13.06 4.58 -8.32
C LEU A 166 -14.15 4.77 -7.27
N ILE A 167 -14.68 3.68 -6.70
CA ILE A 167 -15.64 3.75 -5.59
C ILE A 167 -14.96 4.40 -4.38
N LEU A 168 -13.75 3.98 -4.02
CA LEU A 168 -12.99 4.55 -2.92
C LEU A 168 -12.64 6.03 -3.16
N VAL A 169 -12.25 6.41 -4.38
CA VAL A 169 -11.99 7.81 -4.75
C VAL A 169 -13.22 8.70 -4.55
N LYS A 170 -14.43 8.17 -4.80
CA LYS A 170 -15.68 8.93 -4.59
C LYS A 170 -16.06 9.05 -3.13
N SER A 171 -15.83 8.00 -2.32
CA SER A 171 -16.15 8.00 -0.88
C SER A 171 -15.28 8.96 -0.08
N THR A 172 -14.06 9.24 -0.53
CA THR A 172 -13.13 10.17 0.15
C THR A 172 -13.39 11.67 -0.17
N LYS A 173 -14.38 11.98 -1.01
CA LYS A 173 -14.78 13.38 -1.32
C LYS A 173 -15.94 13.91 -0.46
N LYS A 174 -16.41 13.11 0.50
CA LYS A 174 -17.37 13.54 1.51
C LYS A 174 -16.60 13.93 2.78
#